data_06f8b1aab5c79c4275b65330b9df68bb
#
_entry.id   06f8b1aab5c79c4275b65330b9df68bb
#
_cell.length_a   1.000
_cell.length_b   1.000
_cell.length_c   1.000
_cell.angle_alpha   90.00
_cell.angle_beta   90.00
_cell.angle_gamma   90.00
#
_symmetry.space_group_name_H-M   'P 1'
#
loop_
_entity.id
_entity.type
_entity.pdbx_description
1 polymer ?
#
loop_
_entity_poly.entity_id
_entity_poly.type
_entity_poly.pdbx_seq_one_letter_code
_entity_poly.pdbx_strand_id
1 'polypeptide(L)'
;MQIIVDLCNQHLGSLSELKRMCLNAYLSGADIVKIQLVNSKEMFGSDERSYRDIDFNKFKSLKQYCDTLDIPLMATAFSKESFNWIKDLRLVGVGKSGVFVRKEIL
;
A
#
# COMPACT_ATOMS: atom_id res chain seq x y z
N MET A 1 12.77 5.20 18.03
CA MET A 1 12.60 5.77 16.70
C MET A 1 11.87 4.77 15.82
N GLN A 2 10.88 5.24 15.10
CA GLN A 2 10.11 4.40 14.18
C GLN A 2 10.69 4.48 12.78
N ILE A 3 10.85 3.32 12.14
CA ILE A 3 11.37 3.22 10.77
C ILE A 3 10.24 2.80 9.86
N ILE A 4 9.89 3.67 8.91
CA ILE A 4 8.87 3.41 7.90
C ILE A 4 9.58 3.18 6.57
N VAL A 5 9.36 2.02 5.96
CA VAL A 5 9.92 1.71 4.65
C VAL A 5 8.83 1.89 3.61
N ASP A 6 9.03 2.84 2.70
CA ASP A 6 8.08 3.12 1.62
C ASP A 6 8.49 2.33 0.38
N LEU A 7 7.66 1.37 -0.02
CA LEU A 7 7.90 0.53 -1.18
C LEU A 7 7.51 1.21 -2.49
N CYS A 8 6.80 2.32 -2.41
CA CYS A 8 6.31 3.06 -3.59
C CYS A 8 5.60 2.14 -4.57
N ASN A 9 5.96 2.20 -5.85
CA ASN A 9 5.42 1.36 -6.92
C ASN A 9 6.48 0.45 -7.54
N GLN A 10 7.51 0.13 -6.78
CA GLN A 10 8.61 -0.69 -7.28
C GLN A 10 8.21 -2.14 -7.59
N HIS A 11 7.04 -2.56 -7.09
CA HIS A 11 6.51 -3.92 -7.29
C HIS A 11 5.97 -4.16 -8.71
N LEU A 12 5.73 -3.11 -9.48
CA LEU A 12 5.20 -3.17 -10.85
C LEU A 12 3.92 -4.02 -10.97
N GLY A 13 3.02 -3.94 -9.99
CA GLY A 13 1.76 -4.67 -9.98
C GLY A 13 1.85 -6.11 -9.51
N SER A 14 3.01 -6.60 -9.13
CA SER A 14 3.22 -7.99 -8.72
C SER A 14 2.98 -8.19 -7.22
N LEU A 15 1.99 -8.99 -6.87
CA LEU A 15 1.72 -9.32 -5.47
C LEU A 15 2.86 -10.12 -4.84
N SER A 16 3.44 -11.07 -5.57
CA SER A 16 4.57 -11.85 -5.04
C SER A 16 5.77 -10.97 -4.77
N GLU A 17 6.04 -9.99 -5.62
CA GLU A 17 7.12 -9.04 -5.42
C GLU A 17 6.83 -8.14 -4.22
N LEU A 18 5.59 -7.69 -4.06
CA LEU A 18 5.19 -6.90 -2.89
C LEU A 18 5.43 -7.68 -1.59
N LYS A 19 5.03 -8.95 -1.57
CA LYS A 19 5.24 -9.80 -0.39
C LYS A 19 6.72 -9.95 -0.08
N ARG A 20 7.54 -10.16 -1.12
CA ARG A 20 8.99 -10.29 -0.96
C ARG A 20 9.59 -8.99 -0.39
N MET A 21 9.16 -7.85 -0.91
CA MET A 21 9.65 -6.56 -0.44
C MET A 21 9.24 -6.29 1.01
N CYS A 22 8.00 -6.64 1.37
CA CYS A 22 7.53 -6.49 2.75
C CYS A 22 8.33 -7.39 3.70
N LEU A 23 8.60 -8.62 3.31
CA LEU A 23 9.39 -9.53 4.12
C LEU A 23 10.81 -9.00 4.33
N ASN A 24 11.44 -8.53 3.24
CA ASN A 24 12.79 -7.96 3.33
C ASN A 24 12.82 -6.73 4.24
N ALA A 25 11.84 -5.86 4.14
CA ALA A 25 11.74 -4.70 5.02
C ALA A 25 11.59 -5.12 6.47
N TYR A 26 10.71 -6.10 6.73
CA TYR A 26 10.51 -6.64 8.07
C TYR A 26 11.80 -7.21 8.65
N LEU A 27 12.51 -8.05 7.89
CA LEU A 27 13.75 -8.67 8.33
C LEU A 27 14.86 -7.65 8.53
N SER A 28 14.80 -6.50 7.86
CA SER A 28 15.78 -5.43 8.01
C SER A 28 15.47 -4.48 9.16
N GLY A 29 14.39 -4.72 9.91
CA GLY A 29 14.08 -3.94 11.09
C GLY A 29 13.08 -2.81 10.88
N ALA A 30 12.33 -2.82 9.80
CA ALA A 30 11.26 -1.84 9.59
C ALA A 30 10.16 -2.03 10.63
N ASP A 31 9.64 -0.93 11.14
CA ASP A 31 8.50 -0.94 12.06
C ASP A 31 7.18 -0.91 11.32
N ILE A 32 7.17 -0.29 10.15
CA ILE A 32 5.98 -0.12 9.32
C ILE A 32 6.42 -0.22 7.85
N VAL A 33 5.62 -0.88 7.02
CA VAL A 33 5.79 -0.81 5.57
C VAL A 33 4.67 0.02 4.96
N LYS A 34 5.00 0.79 3.94
CA LYS A 34 4.07 1.68 3.28
C LYS A 34 4.08 1.45 1.78
N ILE A 35 2.89 1.47 1.17
CA ILE A 35 2.74 1.36 -0.28
C ILE A 35 1.90 2.53 -0.81
N GLN A 36 1.88 2.67 -2.13
CA GLN A 36 1.08 3.66 -2.81
C GLN A 36 0.01 2.95 -3.63
N LEU A 37 -1.25 3.37 -3.44
CA LEU A 37 -2.40 2.83 -4.14
C LEU A 37 -2.76 3.77 -5.29
N VAL A 38 -2.12 3.54 -6.44
CA VAL A 38 -2.28 4.39 -7.62
C VAL A 38 -3.28 3.76 -8.57
N ASN A 39 -4.17 4.58 -9.11
CA ASN A 39 -4.97 4.25 -10.29
C ASN A 39 -4.37 5.03 -11.46
N SER A 40 -3.58 4.34 -12.28
CA SER A 40 -2.81 4.99 -13.33
C SER A 40 -3.69 5.66 -14.38
N LYS A 41 -4.81 5.04 -14.74
CA LYS A 41 -5.74 5.64 -15.69
C LYS A 41 -6.30 6.95 -15.18
N GLU A 42 -6.74 6.98 -13.93
CA GLU A 42 -7.30 8.18 -13.31
C GLU A 42 -6.24 9.26 -13.14
N MET A 43 -5.03 8.88 -12.74
CA MET A 43 -3.95 9.82 -12.46
C MET A 43 -3.31 10.39 -13.73
N PHE A 44 -3.11 9.54 -14.77
CA PHE A 44 -2.37 9.92 -15.98
C PHE A 44 -3.25 10.02 -17.22
N GLY A 45 -4.54 9.67 -17.11
CA GLY A 45 -5.47 9.75 -18.23
C GLY A 45 -5.33 8.62 -19.25
N SER A 46 -4.49 7.61 -19.01
CA SER A 46 -4.32 6.49 -19.91
C SER A 46 -4.01 5.20 -19.16
N ASP A 47 -4.23 4.06 -19.83
CA ASP A 47 -3.97 2.74 -19.26
C ASP A 47 -2.53 2.24 -19.46
N GLU A 48 -1.66 3.03 -20.06
CA GLU A 48 -0.31 2.61 -20.39
C GLU A 48 0.48 2.09 -19.19
N ARG A 49 0.25 2.66 -18.02
CA ARG A 49 0.95 2.28 -16.78
C ARG A 49 0.10 1.46 -15.83
N SER A 50 -1.10 1.06 -16.25
CA SER A 50 -2.01 0.33 -15.36
C SER A 50 -1.47 -1.03 -14.92
N TYR A 51 -0.51 -1.61 -15.64
CA TYR A 51 0.13 -2.85 -15.24
C TYR A 51 0.89 -2.71 -13.90
N ARG A 52 1.18 -1.48 -13.48
CA ARG A 52 1.86 -1.22 -12.21
C ARG A 52 0.91 -1.15 -11.03
N ASP A 53 -0.38 -1.07 -11.30
CA ASP A 53 -1.38 -0.90 -10.27
C ASP A 53 -1.69 -2.25 -9.61
N ILE A 54 -2.19 -2.19 -8.39
CA ILE A 54 -2.76 -3.37 -7.75
C ILE A 54 -4.25 -3.13 -7.54
N ASP A 55 -5.02 -4.21 -7.66
CA ASP A 55 -6.45 -4.16 -7.39
C ASP A 55 -6.72 -4.40 -5.89
N PHE A 56 -7.99 -4.33 -5.52
CA PHE A 56 -8.40 -4.54 -4.14
C PHE A 56 -8.00 -5.93 -3.62
N ASN A 57 -8.15 -6.96 -4.44
CA ASN A 57 -7.84 -8.33 -4.01
C ASN A 57 -6.36 -8.50 -3.70
N LYS A 58 -5.48 -7.93 -4.50
CA LYS A 58 -4.05 -7.94 -4.23
C LYS A 58 -3.71 -7.16 -2.99
N PHE A 59 -4.33 -5.99 -2.80
CA PHE A 59 -4.12 -5.18 -1.60
C PHE A 59 -4.58 -5.93 -0.34
N LYS A 60 -5.73 -6.56 -0.41
CA LYS A 60 -6.26 -7.37 0.70
C LYS A 60 -5.31 -8.53 1.04
N SER A 61 -4.81 -9.22 0.01
CA SER A 61 -3.85 -10.31 0.22
C SER A 61 -2.56 -9.81 0.86
N LEU A 62 -2.08 -8.65 0.44
CA LEU A 62 -0.89 -8.05 1.05
C LEU A 62 -1.13 -7.71 2.51
N LYS A 63 -2.28 -7.14 2.82
CA LYS A 63 -2.65 -6.82 4.21
C LYS A 63 -2.65 -8.08 5.07
N GLN A 64 -3.25 -9.15 4.58
CA GLN A 64 -3.27 -10.43 5.29
C GLN A 64 -1.86 -10.98 5.51
N TYR A 65 -0.99 -10.86 4.51
CA TYR A 65 0.39 -11.28 4.63
C TYR A 65 1.14 -10.46 5.70
N CYS A 66 0.98 -9.14 5.69
CA CYS A 66 1.59 -8.28 6.69
C CYS A 66 1.09 -8.61 8.10
N ASP A 67 -0.18 -8.98 8.23
CA ASP A 67 -0.73 -9.41 9.51
C ASP A 67 -0.04 -10.68 10.01
N THR A 68 0.29 -11.62 9.12
CA THR A 68 1.01 -12.84 9.53
C THR A 68 2.44 -12.54 9.97
N LEU A 69 3.05 -11.48 9.44
CA LEU A 69 4.38 -11.02 9.87
C LEU A 69 4.30 -10.14 11.11
N ASP A 70 3.11 -9.75 11.52
CA ASP A 70 2.88 -8.80 12.60
C ASP A 70 3.56 -7.45 12.33
N ILE A 71 3.52 -6.99 11.10
CA ILE A 71 4.03 -5.67 10.72
C ILE A 71 2.89 -4.80 10.22
N PRO A 72 2.72 -3.58 10.74
CA PRO A 72 1.69 -2.66 10.26
C PRO A 72 1.92 -2.27 8.80
N LEU A 73 0.82 -2.18 8.04
CA LEU A 73 0.83 -1.72 6.67
C LEU A 73 0.18 -0.34 6.60
N MET A 74 0.87 0.61 5.99
CA MET A 74 0.35 1.93 5.67
C MET A 74 0.16 2.04 4.16
N ALA A 75 -0.72 2.93 3.74
CA ALA A 75 -0.91 3.19 2.32
C ALA A 75 -1.24 4.65 2.08
N THR A 76 -0.80 5.15 0.93
CA THR A 76 -1.22 6.44 0.40
C THR A 76 -2.27 6.19 -0.67
N ALA A 77 -3.45 6.74 -0.49
CA ALA A 77 -4.53 6.63 -1.46
C ALA A 77 -4.48 7.80 -2.44
N PHE A 78 -4.58 7.51 -3.72
CA PHE A 78 -4.61 8.51 -4.79
C PHE A 78 -5.98 8.59 -5.45
N SER A 79 -6.99 7.93 -4.89
CA SER A 79 -8.37 7.98 -5.37
C SER A 79 -9.32 7.73 -4.20
N LYS A 80 -10.60 8.10 -4.37
CA LYS A 80 -11.62 7.80 -3.36
C LYS A 80 -11.80 6.30 -3.20
N GLU A 81 -11.71 5.55 -4.29
CA GLU A 81 -11.84 4.10 -4.27
C GLU A 81 -10.77 3.47 -3.39
N SER A 82 -9.50 3.80 -3.62
CA SER A 82 -8.42 3.24 -2.82
C SER A 82 -8.46 3.72 -1.37
N PHE A 83 -8.94 4.94 -1.13
CA PHE A 83 -9.17 5.40 0.24
C PHE A 83 -10.20 4.53 0.96
N ASN A 84 -11.28 4.15 0.26
CA ASN A 84 -12.29 3.25 0.82
C ASN A 84 -11.69 1.86 1.11
N TRP A 85 -10.79 1.37 0.28
CA TRP A 85 -10.11 0.10 0.54
C TRP A 85 -9.35 0.14 1.88
N ILE A 86 -8.65 1.24 2.14
CA ILE A 86 -7.90 1.42 3.38
C ILE A 86 -8.85 1.38 4.58
N LYS A 87 -10.00 2.05 4.47
CA LYS A 87 -11.02 2.04 5.52
C LYS A 87 -11.61 0.65 5.71
N ASP A 88 -11.97 -0.02 4.61
CA ASP A 88 -12.62 -1.33 4.65
C ASP A 88 -11.72 -2.39 5.28
N LEU A 89 -10.43 -2.35 4.95
CA LEU A 89 -9.47 -3.30 5.50
C LEU A 89 -8.94 -2.89 6.87
N ARG A 90 -9.33 -1.72 7.36
CA ARG A 90 -8.92 -1.21 8.68
C ARG A 90 -7.43 -1.32 8.86
N LEU A 91 -6.68 -0.63 7.98
CA LEU A 91 -5.24 -0.62 8.10
C LEU A 91 -4.87 -0.14 9.49
N VAL A 92 -4.18 -1.02 10.20
CA VAL A 92 -3.86 -0.79 11.59
C VAL A 92 -2.44 -0.29 11.72
N GLY A 93 -2.15 0.01 12.88
CA GLY A 93 -0.84 0.39 13.25
C GLY A 93 -0.91 1.72 13.91
N VAL A 94 -1.30 2.71 13.25
CA VAL A 94 -1.20 4.06 13.80
C VAL A 94 -2.51 4.82 13.73
N GLY A 95 -3.60 4.12 13.65
CA GLY A 95 -4.90 4.77 13.56
C GLY A 95 -4.94 5.71 12.37
N LYS A 96 -5.26 6.96 12.62
CA LYS A 96 -5.34 7.96 11.55
C LYS A 96 -4.01 8.19 10.85
N SER A 97 -2.91 8.06 11.54
CA SER A 97 -1.59 8.27 10.93
C SER A 97 -1.12 7.08 10.12
N GLY A 98 -1.86 5.96 10.13
CA GLY A 98 -1.61 4.84 9.26
C GLY A 98 -2.11 5.05 7.84
N VAL A 99 -2.76 6.17 7.57
CA VAL A 99 -3.35 6.47 6.26
C VAL A 99 -2.88 7.84 5.79
N PHE A 100 -2.30 7.88 4.59
CA PHE A 100 -1.94 9.12 3.93
C PHE A 100 -2.82 9.31 2.71
N VAL A 101 -3.52 10.44 2.63
CA VAL A 101 -4.43 10.74 1.52
C VAL A 101 -4.03 12.08 0.94
N ARG A 102 -3.94 12.15 -0.38
CA ARG A 102 -3.64 13.40 -1.05
C ARG A 102 -4.80 14.37 -0.85
N LYS A 103 -4.48 15.63 -0.61
CA LYS A 103 -5.50 16.66 -0.35
C LYS A 103 -6.48 16.81 -1.51
N GLU A 104 -6.03 16.56 -2.72
CA GLU A 104 -6.84 16.74 -3.93
C GLU A 104 -8.01 15.76 -4.03
N ILE A 105 -8.02 14.70 -3.25
CA ILE A 105 -9.11 13.73 -3.27
C ILE A 105 -10.00 13.82 -2.03
N LEU A 106 -9.68 14.72 -1.15
CA LEU A 106 -10.49 15.00 0.02
C LEU A 106 -11.55 16.05 -0.34
#